data_ecd1f9aca415cb26afdac59bcc36a5dc
#
_entry.id   ecd1f9aca415cb26afdac59bcc36a5dc
#
_cell.length_a   1.000
_cell.length_b   1.000
_cell.length_c   1.000
_cell.angle_alpha   90.00
_cell.angle_beta   90.00
_cell.angle_gamma   90.00
#
_symmetry.space_group_name_H-M   'P 1'
#
loop_
_entity.id
_entity.type
_entity.pdbx_description
1 polymer ?
#
loop_
_entity_poly.entity_id
_entity_poly.type
_entity_poly.pdbx_seq_one_letter_code
_entity_poly.pdbx_strand_id
1 'polypeptide(L)'
;MDFQVSSINNQFILSGVIQAQNFKKVKKGITSLLKKYHTIILDINNVSKMDAYSVNSIINIFEKTSNTNKDISIKGFGAKDIYDELIQKNIV
;
A
#
# COMPACT_ATOMS: atom_id res chain seq x y z
N MET A 1 1.95 5.47 -17.28
CA MET A 1 1.47 4.11 -16.94
C MET A 1 0.12 4.18 -16.25
N ASP A 2 -0.74 3.28 -16.60
CA ASP A 2 -2.09 3.28 -16.06
C ASP A 2 -2.10 2.76 -14.63
N PHE A 3 -2.90 3.40 -13.80
CA PHE A 3 -3.14 2.95 -12.45
C PHE A 3 -4.04 1.70 -12.48
N GLN A 4 -3.61 0.65 -11.79
CA GLN A 4 -4.41 -0.56 -11.66
C GLN A 4 -4.26 -1.15 -10.27
N VAL A 5 -5.32 -1.76 -9.77
CA VAL A 5 -5.30 -2.51 -8.53
C VAL A 5 -5.95 -3.87 -8.75
N SER A 6 -5.42 -4.88 -8.08
CA SER A 6 -6.00 -6.22 -8.10
C SER A 6 -5.67 -6.92 -6.78
N SER A 7 -6.36 -8.00 -6.50
CA SER A 7 -6.08 -8.78 -5.31
C SER A 7 -6.11 -10.27 -5.64
N ILE A 8 -5.18 -11.01 -5.01
CA ILE A 8 -5.11 -12.45 -5.11
C ILE A 8 -4.88 -12.96 -3.68
N ASN A 9 -5.84 -13.68 -3.14
CA ASN A 9 -5.79 -14.13 -1.74
C ASN A 9 -5.57 -12.90 -0.84
N ASN A 10 -4.55 -12.92 0.00
CA ASN A 10 -4.26 -11.80 0.91
C ASN A 10 -3.28 -10.77 0.32
N GLN A 11 -3.01 -10.84 -0.98
CA GLN A 11 -2.13 -9.88 -1.64
C GLN A 11 -2.95 -8.83 -2.37
N PHE A 12 -2.57 -7.56 -2.16
CA PHE A 12 -3.16 -6.43 -2.88
C PHE A 12 -2.08 -5.84 -3.78
N ILE A 13 -2.30 -5.92 -5.08
CA ILE A 13 -1.28 -5.60 -6.08
C ILE A 13 -1.59 -4.24 -6.69
N LEU A 14 -0.64 -3.32 -6.57
CA LEU A 14 -0.74 -1.98 -7.11
C LEU A 14 0.17 -1.84 -8.31
N SER A 15 -0.23 -1.06 -9.32
CA SER A 15 0.63 -0.77 -10.46
C SER A 15 0.34 0.63 -11.01
N GLY A 16 1.36 1.17 -11.70
CA GLY A 16 1.26 2.46 -12.36
C GLY A 16 1.51 3.62 -11.43
N VAL A 17 0.86 4.74 -11.72
CA VAL A 17 1.01 5.99 -10.97
C VAL A 17 -0.11 6.10 -9.95
N ILE A 18 0.26 6.23 -8.67
CA ILE A 18 -0.70 6.36 -7.58
C ILE A 18 -0.67 7.80 -7.07
N GLN A 19 -1.81 8.44 -7.08
CA GLN A 19 -1.93 9.84 -6.68
C GLN A 19 -3.25 10.07 -5.95
N ALA A 20 -3.40 11.27 -5.40
CA ALA A 20 -4.57 11.62 -4.59
C ALA A 20 -5.89 11.26 -5.30
N GLN A 21 -5.96 11.51 -6.62
CA GLN A 21 -7.19 11.28 -7.36
C GLN A 21 -7.63 9.82 -7.40
N ASN A 22 -6.67 8.89 -7.34
CA ASN A 22 -7.01 7.46 -7.42
C ASN A 22 -6.75 6.70 -6.12
N PHE A 23 -6.26 7.37 -5.07
CA PHE A 23 -5.92 6.71 -3.82
C PHE A 23 -7.13 6.09 -3.12
N LYS A 24 -8.31 6.61 -3.37
CA LYS A 24 -9.53 6.07 -2.77
C LYS A 24 -9.70 4.58 -3.06
N LYS A 25 -9.35 4.16 -4.27
CA LYS A 25 -9.41 2.74 -4.66
C LYS A 25 -8.39 1.91 -3.90
N VAL A 26 -7.21 2.46 -3.65
CA VAL A 26 -6.17 1.79 -2.88
C VAL A 26 -6.65 1.56 -1.45
N LYS A 27 -7.14 2.62 -0.81
CA LYS A 27 -7.64 2.54 0.56
C LYS A 27 -8.78 1.53 0.69
N LYS A 28 -9.70 1.56 -0.26
CA LYS A 28 -10.85 0.66 -0.25
C LYS A 28 -10.42 -0.81 -0.37
N GLY A 29 -9.44 -1.08 -1.24
CA GLY A 29 -8.92 -2.43 -1.43
C GLY A 29 -8.22 -2.95 -0.18
N ILE A 30 -7.38 -2.13 0.43
CA ILE A 30 -6.68 -2.51 1.67
C ILE A 30 -7.70 -2.79 2.78
N THR A 31 -8.66 -1.90 2.96
CA THR A 31 -9.68 -2.06 3.99
C THR A 31 -10.49 -3.35 3.79
N SER A 32 -10.86 -3.65 2.54
CA SER A 32 -11.62 -4.85 2.23
C SER A 32 -10.83 -6.12 2.57
N LEU A 33 -9.54 -6.15 2.25
CA LEU A 33 -8.71 -7.31 2.55
C LEU A 33 -8.49 -7.47 4.05
N LEU A 34 -8.33 -6.37 4.79
CA LEU A 34 -8.14 -6.43 6.23
C LEU A 34 -9.38 -6.96 6.97
N LYS A 35 -10.54 -6.90 6.34
CA LYS A 35 -11.74 -7.52 6.92
C LYS A 35 -11.72 -9.04 6.81
N LYS A 36 -10.98 -9.58 5.84
CA LYS A 36 -10.94 -11.01 5.56
C LYS A 36 -9.70 -11.70 6.13
N TYR A 37 -8.59 -10.99 6.23
CA TYR A 37 -7.30 -11.58 6.57
C TYR A 37 -6.65 -10.82 7.72
N HIS A 38 -5.95 -11.53 8.59
CA HIS A 38 -5.15 -10.93 9.66
C HIS A 38 -3.90 -10.28 9.12
N THR A 39 -3.33 -10.86 8.07
CA THR A 39 -2.11 -10.35 7.45
C THR A 39 -2.37 -10.17 5.97
N ILE A 40 -2.04 -9.00 5.45
CA ILE A 40 -2.09 -8.76 4.01
C ILE A 40 -0.72 -8.33 3.51
N ILE A 41 -0.51 -8.54 2.22
CA ILE A 41 0.73 -8.16 1.53
C ILE A 41 0.37 -7.09 0.51
N LEU A 42 1.03 -5.95 0.62
CA LEU A 42 0.89 -4.86 -0.34
C LEU A 42 2.02 -4.98 -1.35
N ASP A 43 1.70 -5.38 -2.57
CA ASP A 43 2.70 -5.58 -3.63
C ASP A 43 2.83 -4.29 -4.43
N ILE A 44 4.02 -3.67 -4.35
CA ILE A 44 4.31 -2.41 -5.05
C ILE A 44 5.35 -2.58 -6.15
N ASN A 45 5.65 -3.82 -6.56
CA ASN A 45 6.66 -4.07 -7.58
C ASN A 45 6.42 -3.29 -8.88
N ASN A 46 5.17 -3.08 -9.24
CA ASN A 46 4.81 -2.44 -10.50
C ASN A 46 4.36 -0.99 -10.33
N VAL A 47 4.54 -0.43 -9.15
CA VAL A 47 4.26 1.00 -8.93
C VAL A 47 5.42 1.79 -9.52
N SER A 48 5.10 2.73 -10.41
CA SER A 48 6.12 3.56 -11.06
C SER A 48 6.32 4.89 -10.34
N LYS A 49 5.27 5.41 -9.70
CA LYS A 49 5.34 6.69 -9.01
C LYS A 49 4.20 6.80 -8.00
N MET A 50 4.46 7.52 -6.92
CA MET A 50 3.45 7.78 -5.90
C MET A 50 3.65 9.20 -5.36
N ASP A 51 2.59 9.99 -5.30
CA ASP A 51 2.71 11.35 -4.78
C ASP A 51 2.78 11.37 -3.25
N ALA A 52 3.14 12.54 -2.70
CA ALA A 52 3.32 12.68 -1.26
C ALA A 52 2.05 12.37 -0.48
N TYR A 53 0.89 12.76 -1.01
CA TYR A 53 -0.39 12.46 -0.38
C TYR A 53 -0.58 10.95 -0.22
N SER A 54 -0.29 10.20 -1.29
CA SER A 54 -0.49 8.76 -1.28
C SER A 54 0.50 8.06 -0.35
N VAL A 55 1.76 8.49 -0.35
CA VAL A 55 2.77 7.94 0.57
C VAL A 55 2.33 8.15 2.02
N ASN A 56 1.94 9.37 2.37
CA ASN A 56 1.50 9.68 3.73
C ASN A 56 0.23 8.91 4.11
N SER A 57 -0.67 8.72 3.15
CA SER A 57 -1.90 7.96 3.39
C SER A 57 -1.62 6.48 3.67
N ILE A 58 -0.66 5.90 2.96
CA ILE A 58 -0.25 4.51 3.22
C ILE A 58 0.37 4.41 4.62
N ILE A 59 1.23 5.36 4.98
CA ILE A 59 1.85 5.39 6.30
C ILE A 59 0.77 5.46 7.38
N ASN A 60 -0.24 6.30 7.21
CA ASN A 60 -1.35 6.39 8.15
C ASN A 60 -2.10 5.07 8.30
N ILE A 61 -2.32 4.38 7.18
CA ILE A 61 -2.99 3.08 7.22
C ILE A 61 -2.15 2.07 8.01
N PHE A 62 -0.83 2.06 7.78
CA PHE A 62 0.07 1.18 8.51
C PHE A 62 0.06 1.46 10.01
N GLU A 63 0.11 2.74 10.39
CA GLU A 63 0.10 3.14 11.80
C GLU A 63 -1.20 2.71 12.48
N LYS A 64 -2.33 2.93 11.83
CA LYS A 64 -3.63 2.52 12.39
C LYS A 64 -3.71 1.01 12.52
N THR A 65 -3.20 0.28 11.52
CA THR A 65 -3.24 -1.17 11.52
C THR A 65 -2.35 -1.74 12.63
N SER A 66 -1.21 -1.10 12.92
CA SER A 66 -0.29 -1.57 13.94
C SER A 66 -0.89 -1.52 15.35
N ASN A 67 -1.96 -0.77 15.55
CA ASN A 67 -2.67 -0.71 16.81
C ASN A 67 -3.75 -1.77 16.92
N THR A 68 -3.82 -2.67 15.97
CA THR A 68 -4.77 -3.78 15.95
C THR A 68 -3.99 -5.09 15.96
N ASN A 69 -4.70 -6.22 15.90
CA ASN A 69 -4.05 -7.53 15.78
C ASN A 69 -3.79 -7.90 14.32
N LYS A 70 -3.83 -6.94 13.40
CA LYS A 70 -3.63 -7.17 11.98
C LYS A 70 -2.31 -6.56 11.52
N ASP A 71 -1.76 -7.12 10.43
CA ASP A 71 -0.47 -6.70 9.89
C ASP A 71 -0.56 -6.45 8.40
N ILE A 72 0.24 -5.47 7.94
CA ILE A 72 0.45 -5.22 6.52
C ILE A 72 1.95 -5.33 6.25
N SER A 73 2.32 -6.14 5.28
CA SER A 73 3.71 -6.25 4.81
C SER A 73 3.81 -5.66 3.41
N ILE A 74 4.99 -5.14 3.08
CA ILE A 74 5.25 -4.61 1.76
C ILE A 74 6.13 -5.58 0.98
N LYS A 75 5.76 -5.85 -0.27
CA LYS A 75 6.52 -6.70 -1.17
C LYS A 75 6.97 -5.87 -2.37
N GLY A 76 8.28 -5.94 -2.67
CA GLY A 76 8.84 -5.30 -3.85
C GLY A 76 9.44 -3.94 -3.59
N PHE A 77 10.07 -3.39 -4.62
CA PHE A 77 10.76 -2.12 -4.57
C PHE A 77 10.25 -1.14 -5.63
N GLY A 78 9.00 -1.28 -6.01
CA GLY A 78 8.38 -0.35 -6.95
C GLY A 78 8.54 1.06 -6.42
N ALA A 79 8.92 2.00 -7.28
CA ALA A 79 9.20 3.39 -6.92
C ALA A 79 10.10 3.46 -5.68
N LYS A 80 11.41 3.40 -5.92
CA LYS A 80 12.42 3.41 -4.86
C LYS A 80 12.17 4.47 -3.80
N ASP A 81 11.70 5.65 -4.21
CA ASP A 81 11.45 6.76 -3.29
C ASP A 81 10.42 6.41 -2.23
N ILE A 82 9.41 5.65 -2.62
CA ILE A 82 8.36 5.20 -1.69
C ILE A 82 8.94 4.25 -0.67
N TYR A 83 9.71 3.29 -1.14
CA TYR A 83 10.31 2.30 -0.28
C TYR A 83 11.23 2.94 0.75
N ASP A 84 12.07 3.88 0.29
CA ASP A 84 12.98 4.62 1.17
C ASP A 84 12.21 5.40 2.23
N GLU A 85 11.11 6.04 1.85
CA GLU A 85 10.28 6.79 2.78
C GLU A 85 9.67 5.87 3.85
N LEU A 86 9.17 4.71 3.42
CA LEU A 86 8.57 3.75 4.35
C LEU A 86 9.61 3.19 5.32
N ILE A 87 10.83 2.96 4.85
CA ILE A 87 11.92 2.51 5.70
C ILE A 87 12.28 3.57 6.74
N GLN A 88 12.40 4.83 6.31
CA GLN A 88 12.76 5.93 7.21
C GLN A 88 11.74 6.08 8.34
N LYS A 89 10.50 5.73 8.09
CA LYS A 89 9.45 5.82 9.10
C LYS A 89 9.24 4.51 9.86
N ASN A 90 10.13 3.56 9.67
CA ASN A 90 10.10 2.26 10.35
C ASN A 90 8.81 1.48 10.12
N ILE A 91 8.23 1.59 8.91
CA ILE A 91 7.02 0.87 8.56
C ILE A 91 7.34 -0.53 8.01
N VAL A 92 8.48 -0.68 7.37
CA VAL A 92 8.92 -1.95 6.80
C VAL A 92 10.24 -2.41 7.40
#